data_0c850708cd54f2929e7b0f69d6b44e2e
#
_entry.id   0c850708cd54f2929e7b0f69d6b44e2e
#
_cell.length_a   1.000
_cell.length_b   1.000
_cell.length_c   1.000
_cell.angle_alpha   90.00
_cell.angle_beta   90.00
_cell.angle_gamma   90.00
#
_symmetry.space_group_name_H-M   'P 1'
#
loop_
_entity.id
_entity.type
_entity.pdbx_description
1 polymer ?
#
loop_
_entity_poly.entity_id
_entity_poly.type
_entity_poly.pdbx_seq_one_letter_code
_entity_poly.pdbx_strand_id
1 'polypeptide(L)'
;MDQFSKERTAYPVAQLACIVNQLHRLALIMPEAKFPSGMTVSQLSTLGYLSIMRDGEDVYQRDIETFFKLRRSTVSSLLNTLERKGLLRREPVPHDARLKKLVLTEAGLAISGQARSVMQKMNQVLIQGLSPEEVTQFSELLGEVENALSSSNC
;
A
#
# COMPACT_ATOMS: atom_id res chain seq x y z
N MET A 1 -10.21 30.44 14.49
CA MET A 1 -9.95 29.53 13.35
C MET A 1 -9.19 30.33 12.34
N ASP A 2 -7.90 30.02 12.14
CA ASP A 2 -6.93 30.74 11.35
C ASP A 2 -7.33 30.72 9.85
N GLN A 3 -7.01 31.80 9.11
CA GLN A 3 -7.30 31.93 7.67
C GLN A 3 -6.72 30.74 6.87
N PHE A 4 -5.57 30.23 7.28
CA PHE A 4 -4.95 29.00 6.73
C PHE A 4 -5.84 27.75 6.90
N SER A 5 -6.58 27.65 8.01
CA SER A 5 -7.49 26.52 8.25
C SER A 5 -8.73 26.57 7.34
N LYS A 6 -9.23 27.78 7.05
CA LYS A 6 -10.35 27.97 6.11
C LYS A 6 -9.95 27.67 4.67
N GLU A 7 -8.75 28.09 4.25
CA GLU A 7 -8.24 27.80 2.90
C GLU A 7 -7.97 26.30 2.72
N ARG A 8 -7.48 25.60 3.73
CA ARG A 8 -7.29 24.12 3.66
C ARG A 8 -8.59 23.37 3.43
N THR A 9 -9.69 23.83 4.02
CA THR A 9 -11.02 23.20 3.82
C THR A 9 -11.55 23.46 2.41
N ALA A 10 -11.15 24.57 1.76
CA ALA A 10 -11.53 24.91 0.39
C ALA A 10 -10.80 24.06 -0.67
N TYR A 11 -9.66 23.43 -0.33
CA TYR A 11 -8.86 22.63 -1.25
C TYR A 11 -8.55 21.25 -0.68
N PRO A 12 -9.50 20.30 -0.69
CA PRO A 12 -9.33 18.94 -0.15
C PRO A 12 -8.12 18.22 -0.75
N VAL A 13 -7.83 18.43 -2.03
CA VAL A 13 -6.67 17.86 -2.73
C VAL A 13 -5.34 18.26 -2.09
N ALA A 14 -5.18 19.54 -1.72
CA ALA A 14 -3.95 19.99 -1.06
C ALA A 14 -3.81 19.40 0.35
N GLN A 15 -4.92 19.30 1.08
CA GLN A 15 -4.95 18.65 2.39
C GLN A 15 -4.58 17.17 2.29
N LEU A 16 -5.16 16.46 1.32
CA LEU A 16 -4.86 15.06 1.08
C LEU A 16 -3.37 14.85 0.73
N ALA A 17 -2.80 15.70 -0.15
CA ALA A 17 -1.38 15.64 -0.49
C ALA A 17 -0.48 15.83 0.74
N CYS A 18 -0.82 16.76 1.64
CA CYS A 18 -0.10 16.94 2.91
C CYS A 18 -0.19 15.70 3.79
N ILE A 19 -1.37 15.10 3.93
CA ILE A 19 -1.58 13.88 4.72
C ILE A 19 -0.75 12.73 4.15
N VAL A 20 -0.79 12.50 2.84
CA VAL A 20 0.00 11.46 2.16
C VAL A 20 1.49 11.63 2.43
N ASN A 21 2.01 12.86 2.30
CA ASN A 21 3.41 13.15 2.59
C ASN A 21 3.77 12.91 4.07
N GLN A 22 2.88 13.27 5.01
CA GLN A 22 3.09 13.01 6.43
C GLN A 22 3.10 11.51 6.73
N LEU A 23 2.17 10.73 6.15
CA LEU A 23 2.12 9.28 6.30
C LEU A 23 3.39 8.61 5.73
N HIS A 24 3.87 9.05 4.56
CA HIS A 24 5.13 8.55 3.99
C HIS A 24 6.32 8.81 4.92
N ARG A 25 6.42 10.02 5.47
CA ARG A 25 7.50 10.35 6.42
C ARG A 25 7.40 9.53 7.70
N LEU A 26 6.19 9.41 8.26
CA LEU A 26 5.94 8.63 9.46
C LEU A 26 6.36 7.17 9.27
N ALA A 27 5.98 6.55 8.16
CA ALA A 27 6.35 5.18 7.85
C ALA A 27 7.86 4.94 7.83
N LEU A 28 8.65 5.94 7.40
CA LEU A 28 10.11 5.81 7.28
C LEU A 28 10.87 6.07 8.59
N ILE A 29 10.29 6.86 9.51
CA ILE A 29 10.97 7.24 10.76
C ILE A 29 10.57 6.37 11.95
N MET A 30 9.60 5.47 11.79
CA MET A 30 9.20 4.57 12.87
C MET A 30 10.35 3.64 13.27
N PRO A 31 10.59 3.41 14.58
CA PRO A 31 11.68 2.56 15.07
C PRO A 31 11.61 1.13 14.54
N GLU A 32 10.41 0.67 14.24
CA GLU A 32 10.13 -0.66 13.67
C GLU A 32 10.42 -0.73 12.16
N ALA A 33 10.56 0.40 11.50
CA ALA A 33 10.82 0.52 10.06
C ALA A 33 12.29 0.20 9.72
N LYS A 34 12.76 -0.97 10.10
CA LYS A 34 14.10 -1.47 9.73
C LYS A 34 14.10 -2.01 8.31
N PHE A 35 13.64 -1.20 7.36
CA PHE A 35 13.61 -1.60 5.97
C PHE A 35 14.97 -1.44 5.31
N PRO A 36 15.33 -2.29 4.35
CA PRO A 36 16.49 -2.09 3.52
C PRO A 36 16.45 -0.71 2.84
N SER A 37 17.61 -0.07 2.74
CA SER A 37 17.73 1.25 2.11
C SER A 37 17.09 1.26 0.71
N GLY A 38 16.37 2.32 0.38
CA GLY A 38 15.71 2.49 -0.90
C GLY A 38 14.45 1.66 -1.12
N MET A 39 13.78 1.22 -0.04
CA MET A 39 12.42 0.69 -0.14
C MET A 39 11.41 1.82 -0.25
N THR A 40 10.45 1.67 -1.16
CA THR A 40 9.32 2.61 -1.31
C THR A 40 8.08 2.09 -0.58
N VAL A 41 7.15 2.99 -0.25
CA VAL A 41 5.87 2.60 0.36
C VAL A 41 5.12 1.62 -0.52
N SER A 42 5.08 1.82 -1.85
CA SER A 42 4.43 0.89 -2.78
C SER A 42 5.05 -0.51 -2.75
N GLN A 43 6.37 -0.61 -2.59
CA GLN A 43 7.05 -1.91 -2.44
C GLN A 43 6.66 -2.58 -1.12
N LEU A 44 6.62 -1.84 -0.02
CA LEU A 44 6.23 -2.36 1.29
C LEU A 44 4.76 -2.79 1.32
N SER A 45 3.87 -1.99 0.73
CA SER A 45 2.45 -2.32 0.61
C SER A 45 2.23 -3.58 -0.22
N THR A 46 2.98 -3.75 -1.32
CA THR A 46 2.91 -4.97 -2.15
C THR A 46 3.37 -6.22 -1.39
N LEU A 47 4.47 -6.13 -0.64
CA LEU A 47 4.91 -7.25 0.21
C LEU A 47 3.89 -7.56 1.30
N GLY A 48 3.31 -6.54 1.92
CA GLY A 48 2.24 -6.69 2.92
C GLY A 48 1.01 -7.39 2.34
N TYR A 49 0.55 -6.97 1.15
CA TYR A 49 -0.57 -7.60 0.45
C TYR A 49 -0.29 -9.08 0.16
N LEU A 50 0.86 -9.39 -0.44
CA LEU A 50 1.27 -10.77 -0.73
C LEU A 50 1.35 -11.63 0.54
N SER A 51 1.75 -11.06 1.66
CA SER A 51 1.80 -11.77 2.95
C SER A 51 0.43 -12.12 3.49
N ILE A 52 -0.57 -11.23 3.30
CA ILE A 52 -1.94 -11.46 3.77
C ILE A 52 -2.64 -12.51 2.90
N MET A 53 -2.44 -12.45 1.57
CA MET A 53 -3.09 -13.35 0.62
C MET A 53 -2.45 -14.74 0.54
N ARG A 54 -1.28 -14.95 1.16
CA ARG A 54 -0.52 -16.20 1.11
C ARG A 54 -1.30 -17.43 1.56
N ASP A 55 -2.24 -17.27 2.49
CA ASP A 55 -2.91 -18.40 3.15
C ASP A 55 -4.18 -18.86 2.42
N GLY A 56 -4.52 -18.28 1.25
CA GLY A 56 -5.75 -18.57 0.55
C GLY A 56 -5.58 -19.03 -0.89
N GLU A 57 -5.04 -18.17 -1.73
CA GLU A 57 -4.98 -18.38 -3.17
C GLU A 57 -3.64 -17.95 -3.77
N ASP A 58 -3.28 -18.52 -4.92
CA ASP A 58 -2.12 -18.08 -5.70
C ASP A 58 -2.34 -16.63 -6.18
N VAL A 59 -1.40 -15.73 -5.87
CA VAL A 59 -1.45 -14.32 -6.26
C VAL A 59 -0.66 -14.11 -7.54
N TYR A 60 -1.25 -13.37 -8.46
CA TYR A 60 -0.68 -13.03 -9.76
C TYR A 60 -0.45 -11.52 -9.91
N GLN A 61 0.28 -11.12 -10.92
CA GLN A 61 0.53 -9.70 -11.21
C GLN A 61 -0.77 -8.91 -11.40
N ARG A 62 -1.78 -9.48 -12.08
CA ARG A 62 -3.09 -8.84 -12.30
C ARG A 62 -3.82 -8.50 -11.00
N ASP A 63 -3.61 -9.31 -9.94
CA ASP A 63 -4.27 -9.08 -8.66
C ASP A 63 -3.69 -7.85 -7.98
N ILE A 64 -2.37 -7.64 -8.12
CA ILE A 64 -1.68 -6.39 -7.71
C ILE A 64 -2.18 -5.19 -8.53
N GLU A 65 -2.32 -5.35 -9.86
CA GLU A 65 -2.85 -4.30 -10.74
C GLU A 65 -4.25 -3.86 -10.30
N THR A 66 -5.12 -4.83 -10.02
CA THR A 66 -6.50 -4.59 -9.60
C THR A 66 -6.57 -3.98 -8.20
N PHE A 67 -5.87 -4.57 -7.23
CA PHE A 67 -5.94 -4.12 -5.83
C PHE A 67 -5.41 -2.70 -5.65
N PHE A 68 -4.26 -2.38 -6.25
CA PHE A 68 -3.66 -1.06 -6.14
C PHE A 68 -4.11 -0.08 -7.24
N LYS A 69 -5.00 -0.50 -8.14
CA LYS A 69 -5.47 0.29 -9.31
C LYS A 69 -4.29 0.91 -10.10
N LEU A 70 -3.25 0.10 -10.30
CA LEU A 70 -2.03 0.52 -11.00
C LEU A 70 -1.97 -0.05 -12.43
N ARG A 71 -1.36 0.71 -13.33
CA ARG A 71 -1.11 0.24 -14.70
C ARG A 71 -0.13 -0.94 -14.69
N ARG A 72 -0.34 -1.87 -15.62
CA ARG A 72 0.50 -3.07 -15.81
C ARG A 72 2.01 -2.76 -15.85
N SER A 73 2.42 -1.71 -16.56
CA SER A 73 3.83 -1.30 -16.64
C SER A 73 4.41 -0.89 -15.29
N THR A 74 3.64 -0.19 -14.47
CA THR A 74 4.03 0.23 -13.12
C THR A 74 4.21 -0.98 -12.21
N VAL A 75 3.23 -1.90 -12.22
CA VAL A 75 3.29 -3.13 -11.43
C VAL A 75 4.45 -4.01 -11.89
N SER A 76 4.65 -4.15 -13.22
CA SER A 76 5.78 -4.91 -13.77
C SER A 76 7.13 -4.38 -13.28
N SER A 77 7.32 -3.06 -13.31
CA SER A 77 8.55 -2.41 -12.83
C SER A 77 8.75 -2.62 -11.33
N LEU A 78 7.68 -2.49 -10.55
CA LEU A 78 7.67 -2.69 -9.10
C LEU A 78 8.05 -4.13 -8.74
N LEU A 79 7.39 -5.11 -9.36
CA LEU A 79 7.67 -6.53 -9.12
C LEU A 79 9.08 -6.93 -9.57
N ASN A 80 9.56 -6.44 -10.69
CA ASN A 80 10.95 -6.66 -11.15
C ASN A 80 11.97 -6.12 -10.14
N THR A 81 11.66 -4.99 -9.52
CA THR A 81 12.52 -4.40 -8.48
C THR A 81 12.53 -5.25 -7.21
N LEU A 82 11.37 -5.75 -6.78
CA LEU A 82 11.27 -6.64 -5.62
C LEU A 82 11.98 -7.98 -5.87
N GLU A 83 11.84 -8.54 -7.07
CA GLU A 83 12.51 -9.78 -7.48
C GLU A 83 14.02 -9.60 -7.50
N ARG A 84 14.53 -8.51 -8.09
CA ARG A 84 15.97 -8.17 -8.11
C ARG A 84 16.54 -7.96 -6.71
N LYS A 85 15.71 -7.46 -5.76
CA LYS A 85 16.08 -7.36 -4.34
C LYS A 85 16.00 -8.69 -3.59
N GLY A 86 15.60 -9.79 -4.25
CA GLY A 86 15.46 -11.10 -3.66
C GLY A 86 14.30 -11.22 -2.66
N LEU A 87 13.30 -10.36 -2.75
CA LEU A 87 12.17 -10.32 -1.80
C LEU A 87 10.96 -11.12 -2.27
N LEU A 88 10.84 -11.34 -3.57
CA LEU A 88 9.86 -12.23 -4.17
C LEU A 88 10.48 -13.03 -5.31
N ARG A 89 9.79 -14.07 -5.75
CA ARG A 89 10.09 -14.83 -6.97
C ARG A 89 8.79 -15.09 -7.73
N ARG A 90 8.94 -15.28 -9.04
CA ARG A 90 7.85 -15.72 -9.91
C ARG A 90 7.99 -17.22 -10.17
N GLU A 91 6.96 -17.97 -9.82
CA GLU A 91 6.91 -19.40 -10.04
C GLU A 91 5.92 -19.75 -11.16
N PRO A 92 6.29 -20.64 -12.11
CA PRO A 92 5.36 -21.12 -13.13
C PRO A 92 4.23 -21.91 -12.45
N VAL A 93 3.04 -21.85 -13.03
CA VAL A 93 1.90 -22.67 -12.59
C VAL A 93 1.88 -23.97 -13.40
N PRO A 94 1.66 -25.12 -12.76
CA PRO A 94 1.76 -26.44 -13.43
C PRO A 94 0.91 -26.59 -14.70
N HIS A 95 -0.23 -25.90 -14.77
CA HIS A 95 -1.18 -26.04 -15.87
C HIS A 95 -1.11 -24.91 -16.92
N ASP A 96 -0.31 -23.84 -16.67
CA ASP A 96 -0.11 -22.74 -17.62
C ASP A 96 1.26 -22.09 -17.43
N ALA A 97 2.21 -22.43 -18.29
CA ALA A 97 3.57 -21.89 -18.26
C ALA A 97 3.64 -20.36 -18.52
N ARG A 98 2.57 -19.75 -19.07
CA ARG A 98 2.49 -18.30 -19.30
C ARG A 98 2.10 -17.55 -18.03
N LEU A 99 1.45 -18.24 -17.11
CA LEU A 99 1.00 -17.69 -15.86
C LEU A 99 2.09 -17.92 -14.79
N LYS A 100 2.44 -16.86 -14.08
CA LYS A 100 3.45 -16.94 -13.01
C LYS A 100 2.86 -16.37 -11.73
N LYS A 101 2.82 -17.21 -10.69
CA LYS A 101 2.41 -16.77 -9.36
C LYS A 101 3.55 -16.03 -8.65
N LEU A 102 3.17 -15.11 -7.80
CA LEU A 102 4.08 -14.30 -6.99
C LEU A 102 4.27 -14.98 -5.62
N VAL A 103 5.50 -15.29 -5.27
CA VAL A 103 5.83 -15.97 -4.01
C VAL A 103 6.85 -15.15 -3.25
N LEU A 104 6.57 -14.85 -1.99
CA LEU A 104 7.53 -14.19 -1.10
C LEU A 104 8.69 -15.14 -0.76
N THR A 105 9.91 -14.62 -0.77
CA THR A 105 11.06 -15.30 -0.19
C THR A 105 11.04 -15.17 1.34
N GLU A 106 11.93 -15.86 2.05
CA GLU A 106 12.09 -15.66 3.51
C GLU A 106 12.43 -14.20 3.85
N ALA A 107 13.31 -13.58 3.05
CA ALA A 107 13.63 -12.15 3.21
C ALA A 107 12.40 -11.27 2.95
N GLY A 108 11.59 -11.58 1.94
CA GLY A 108 10.34 -10.89 1.66
C GLY A 108 9.34 -11.03 2.80
N LEU A 109 9.22 -12.21 3.39
CA LEU A 109 8.37 -12.46 4.56
C LEU A 109 8.81 -11.67 5.79
N ALA A 110 10.10 -11.63 6.07
CA ALA A 110 10.64 -10.86 7.19
C ALA A 110 10.31 -9.36 7.04
N ILE A 111 10.49 -8.80 5.84
CA ILE A 111 10.17 -7.39 5.55
C ILE A 111 8.66 -7.15 5.57
N SER A 112 7.85 -8.07 5.05
CA SER A 112 6.39 -7.92 5.08
C SER A 112 5.84 -7.89 6.50
N GLY A 113 6.39 -8.68 7.40
CA GLY A 113 6.05 -8.64 8.83
C GLY A 113 6.34 -7.28 9.47
N GLN A 114 7.50 -6.70 9.17
CA GLN A 114 7.85 -5.35 9.61
C GLN A 114 6.92 -4.31 9.00
N ALA A 115 6.64 -4.38 7.70
CA ALA A 115 5.72 -3.48 7.01
C ALA A 115 4.32 -3.52 7.64
N ARG A 116 3.82 -4.71 7.97
CA ARG A 116 2.53 -4.89 8.64
C ARG A 116 2.51 -4.21 10.02
N SER A 117 3.56 -4.37 10.82
CA SER A 117 3.67 -3.71 12.11
C SER A 117 3.66 -2.18 11.99
N VAL A 118 4.41 -1.63 11.03
CA VAL A 118 4.41 -0.18 10.74
C VAL A 118 3.02 0.29 10.31
N MET A 119 2.35 -0.44 9.40
CA MET A 119 1.00 -0.10 8.95
C MET A 119 -0.03 -0.12 10.09
N GLN A 120 0.05 -1.11 10.99
CA GLN A 120 -0.83 -1.16 12.16
C GLN A 120 -0.64 0.06 13.08
N LYS A 121 0.61 0.45 13.34
CA LYS A 121 0.89 1.65 14.15
C LYS A 121 0.46 2.94 13.45
N MET A 122 0.69 3.04 12.14
CA MET A 122 0.20 4.18 11.36
C MET A 122 -1.32 4.29 11.43
N ASN A 123 -2.02 3.16 11.32
CA ASN A 123 -3.47 3.15 11.45
C ASN A 123 -3.91 3.63 12.84
N GLN A 124 -3.25 3.17 13.92
CA GLN A 124 -3.54 3.65 15.27
C GLN A 124 -3.36 5.17 15.40
N VAL A 125 -2.28 5.73 14.83
CA VAL A 125 -2.04 7.18 14.85
C VAL A 125 -3.10 7.92 14.04
N LEU A 126 -3.49 7.38 12.88
CA LEU A 126 -4.46 8.00 11.98
C LEU A 126 -5.85 8.13 12.62
N ILE A 127 -6.29 7.08 13.33
CA ILE A 127 -7.62 7.05 13.95
C ILE A 127 -7.61 7.51 15.42
N GLN A 128 -6.46 7.92 15.95
CA GLN A 128 -6.34 8.38 17.33
C GLN A 128 -7.25 9.59 17.57
N GLY A 129 -8.15 9.47 18.51
CA GLY A 129 -9.08 10.54 18.87
C GLY A 129 -10.38 10.54 18.06
N LEU A 130 -10.58 9.57 17.16
CA LEU A 130 -11.87 9.33 16.49
C LEU A 130 -12.68 8.29 17.26
N SER A 131 -14.01 8.49 17.32
CA SER A 131 -14.94 7.46 17.79
C SER A 131 -15.05 6.31 16.77
N PRO A 132 -15.56 5.13 17.16
CA PRO A 132 -15.80 4.04 16.20
C PRO A 132 -16.72 4.45 15.04
N GLU A 133 -17.72 5.29 15.29
CA GLU A 133 -18.64 5.81 14.28
C GLU A 133 -17.92 6.74 13.31
N GLU A 134 -17.06 7.63 13.82
CA GLU A 134 -16.23 8.52 13.00
C GLU A 134 -15.21 7.74 12.15
N VAL A 135 -14.64 6.67 12.69
CA VAL A 135 -13.75 5.78 11.91
C VAL A 135 -14.50 5.12 10.76
N THR A 136 -15.74 4.66 10.99
CA THR A 136 -16.59 4.07 9.95
C THR A 136 -16.90 5.11 8.86
N GLN A 137 -17.36 6.29 9.24
CA GLN A 137 -17.67 7.38 8.32
C GLN A 137 -16.42 7.82 7.52
N PHE A 138 -15.29 7.91 8.17
CA PHE A 138 -14.02 8.22 7.51
C PHE A 138 -13.65 7.19 6.44
N SER A 139 -13.82 5.90 6.75
CA SER A 139 -13.55 4.81 5.81
C SER A 139 -14.50 4.84 4.60
N GLU A 140 -15.78 5.15 4.82
CA GLU A 140 -16.77 5.30 3.74
C GLU A 140 -16.39 6.47 2.81
N LEU A 141 -16.07 7.64 3.37
CA LEU A 141 -15.65 8.81 2.59
C LEU A 141 -14.38 8.55 1.79
N LEU A 142 -13.40 7.84 2.35
CA LEU A 142 -12.20 7.43 1.61
C LEU A 142 -12.57 6.52 0.41
N GLY A 143 -13.51 5.59 0.59
CA GLY A 143 -14.01 4.73 -0.48
C GLY A 143 -14.68 5.53 -1.61
N GLU A 144 -15.49 6.54 -1.27
CA GLU A 144 -16.10 7.44 -2.26
C GLU A 144 -15.05 8.22 -3.07
N VAL A 145 -14.05 8.78 -2.38
CA VAL A 145 -12.93 9.50 -3.04
C VAL A 145 -12.16 8.55 -3.96
N GLU A 146 -11.88 7.34 -3.52
CA GLU A 146 -11.19 6.33 -4.32
C GLU A 146 -11.96 5.96 -5.58
N ASN A 147 -13.29 5.81 -5.48
CA ASN A 147 -14.16 5.53 -6.61
C ASN A 147 -14.20 6.70 -7.60
N ALA A 148 -14.30 7.93 -7.11
CA ALA A 148 -14.28 9.14 -7.95
C ALA A 148 -12.95 9.25 -8.74
N LEU A 149 -11.80 9.02 -8.10
CA LEU A 149 -10.49 9.03 -8.74
C LEU A 149 -10.35 7.91 -9.79
N SER A 150 -10.93 6.72 -9.51
CA SER A 150 -10.89 5.58 -10.45
C SER A 150 -11.72 5.84 -11.71
N SER A 151 -12.85 6.53 -11.56
CA SER A 151 -13.75 6.89 -12.68
C SER A 151 -13.18 8.00 -13.57
N SER A 152 -12.26 8.81 -13.04
CA SER A 152 -11.62 9.93 -13.74
C SER A 152 -10.43 9.50 -14.63
N ASN A 153 -10.01 8.25 -14.58
CA ASN A 153 -8.89 7.69 -15.35
C ASN A 153 -9.32 7.06 -16.70
N CYS A 154 -10.41 7.54 -17.28
CA CYS A 154 -10.82 7.21 -18.66
C CYS A 154 -10.14 8.12 -19.67
#